data_971572b3557f075fcad7a20b8f303bb2
#
_entry.id   971572b3557f075fcad7a20b8f303bb2
#
_cell.length_a   1.000
_cell.length_b   1.000
_cell.length_c   1.000
_cell.angle_alpha   90.00
_cell.angle_beta   90.00
_cell.angle_gamma   90.00
#
_symmetry.space_group_name_H-M   'P 1'
#
loop_
_entity.id
_entity.type
_entity.pdbx_description
1 polymer ?
#
loop_
_entity_poly.entity_id
_entity_poly.type
_entity_poly.pdbx_seq_one_letter_code
_entity_poly.pdbx_strand_id
1 'polypeptide(L)'
;MTIRRETRAEALDGAPLRYAPANELGVIFLFAHLAKRWRLRIDSIQAGYPDCIVYQKVQGREKLIRIEFEYRSKNFSIQRHAPRRCDWIVCWEHNWPDAPKSLQIVELRREFGLGFNVWIMPANDPNKETLDEINGSERWSLPSQCHRGDLILFYLTSPEQCIKHIFVAEDRAKKVRATWKPGMDYMGPMRRVCRLRAPIFLRDLQRHIMRDVVDSVMRDVVDSVD
;
A
#
# COMPACT_ATOMS: atom_id res chain seq x y z
N MET A 1 33.52 1.64 -21.69
CA MET A 1 32.28 2.41 -21.46
C MET A 1 31.24 1.43 -20.91
N THR A 2 31.08 1.35 -19.58
CA THR A 2 30.22 0.37 -18.91
C THR A 2 28.80 0.95 -18.94
N ILE A 3 27.94 0.35 -19.74
CA ILE A 3 26.51 0.68 -19.76
C ILE A 3 25.95 0.26 -18.39
N ARG A 4 25.70 1.24 -17.50
CA ARG A 4 24.89 1.01 -16.32
C ARG A 4 23.55 0.45 -16.80
N ARG A 5 23.21 -0.79 -16.41
CA ARG A 5 21.84 -1.29 -16.52
C ARG A 5 21.00 -0.38 -15.64
N GLU A 6 20.33 0.58 -16.28
CA GLU A 6 19.21 1.28 -15.63
C GLU A 6 18.19 0.21 -15.25
N THR A 7 17.94 0.06 -13.97
CA THR A 7 16.82 -0.71 -13.49
C THR A 7 15.59 -0.14 -14.17
N ARG A 8 14.95 -0.93 -15.06
CA ARG A 8 13.73 -0.49 -15.74
C ARG A 8 12.71 -0.12 -14.70
N ALA A 9 12.17 1.08 -14.80
CA ALA A 9 11.06 1.51 -13.95
C ALA A 9 9.87 0.55 -14.12
N GLU A 10 9.10 0.33 -13.06
CA GLU A 10 7.92 -0.52 -13.07
C GLU A 10 6.89 -0.01 -14.08
N ALA A 11 6.34 -0.91 -14.90
CA ALA A 11 5.29 -0.55 -15.86
C ALA A 11 3.97 -0.28 -15.11
N LEU A 12 3.21 0.71 -15.59
CA LEU A 12 1.92 1.09 -15.02
C LEU A 12 0.78 0.70 -15.96
N ASP A 13 -0.09 -0.19 -15.50
CA ASP A 13 -1.29 -0.55 -16.24
C ASP A 13 -2.42 0.46 -16.00
N GLY A 14 -3.07 0.88 -17.09
CA GLY A 14 -4.19 1.84 -17.02
C GLY A 14 -3.82 3.26 -16.59
N ALA A 15 -2.53 3.61 -16.56
CA ALA A 15 -2.04 4.93 -16.28
C ALA A 15 -1.68 5.71 -17.55
N PRO A 16 -1.70 7.06 -17.52
CA PRO A 16 -1.26 7.88 -18.65
C PRO A 16 0.26 7.87 -18.83
N LEU A 17 1.03 7.44 -17.83
CA LEU A 17 2.46 7.15 -17.92
C LEU A 17 2.66 5.66 -18.14
N ARG A 18 3.54 5.31 -19.09
CA ARG A 18 3.91 3.91 -19.33
C ARG A 18 4.67 3.27 -18.16
N TYR A 19 5.43 4.07 -17.44
CA TYR A 19 6.29 3.63 -16.34
C TYR A 19 6.08 4.48 -15.09
N ALA A 20 6.47 3.93 -13.95
CA ALA A 20 6.50 4.65 -12.68
C ALA A 20 7.22 6.00 -12.82
N PRO A 21 6.73 7.07 -12.17
CA PRO A 21 7.35 8.38 -12.23
C PRO A 21 8.79 8.31 -11.67
N ALA A 22 9.66 9.15 -12.20
CA ALA A 22 11.03 9.27 -11.73
C ALA A 22 11.26 10.49 -10.80
N ASN A 23 10.26 11.38 -10.72
CA ASN A 23 10.33 12.63 -9.98
C ASN A 23 8.92 13.17 -9.63
N GLU A 24 8.87 14.31 -8.96
CA GLU A 24 7.62 14.98 -8.52
C GLU A 24 6.73 15.41 -9.68
N LEU A 25 7.27 15.81 -10.82
CA LEU A 25 6.46 16.18 -12.00
C LEU A 25 5.62 14.99 -12.48
N GLY A 26 6.19 13.79 -12.45
CA GLY A 26 5.45 12.57 -12.76
C GLY A 26 4.37 12.26 -11.72
N VAL A 27 4.60 12.59 -10.44
CA VAL A 27 3.59 12.47 -9.37
C VAL A 27 2.43 13.43 -9.62
N ILE A 28 2.72 14.69 -9.95
CA ILE A 28 1.71 15.71 -10.30
C ILE A 28 0.86 15.24 -11.48
N PHE A 29 1.50 14.73 -12.54
CA PHE A 29 0.82 14.26 -13.73
C PHE A 29 -0.15 13.09 -13.44
N LEU A 30 0.30 12.11 -12.64
CA LEU A 30 -0.53 10.98 -12.22
C LEU A 30 -1.67 11.42 -11.29
N PHE A 31 -1.41 12.37 -10.38
CA PHE A 31 -2.45 12.94 -9.52
C PHE A 31 -3.54 13.63 -10.35
N ALA A 32 -3.16 14.44 -11.35
CA ALA A 32 -4.13 15.12 -12.22
C ALA A 32 -5.04 14.10 -12.95
N HIS A 33 -4.49 12.96 -13.38
CA HIS A 33 -5.27 11.86 -13.96
C HIS A 33 -6.28 11.26 -12.96
N LEU A 34 -5.88 11.12 -11.70
CA LEU A 34 -6.73 10.56 -10.64
C LEU A 34 -7.74 11.55 -10.06
N ALA A 35 -7.49 12.86 -10.16
CA ALA A 35 -8.29 13.91 -9.54
C ALA A 35 -9.78 13.81 -9.89
N LYS A 36 -10.12 13.55 -11.16
CA LYS A 36 -11.51 13.36 -11.60
C LYS A 36 -12.18 12.16 -10.92
N ARG A 37 -11.46 11.03 -10.81
CA ARG A 37 -11.96 9.82 -10.14
C ARG A 37 -12.21 10.06 -8.65
N TRP A 38 -11.38 10.90 -8.02
CA TRP A 38 -11.50 11.28 -6.61
C TRP A 38 -12.48 12.44 -6.37
N ARG A 39 -13.13 12.91 -7.45
CA ARG A 39 -14.07 14.06 -7.41
C ARG A 39 -13.42 15.33 -6.86
N LEU A 40 -12.16 15.54 -7.20
CA LEU A 40 -11.42 16.75 -6.91
C LEU A 40 -11.51 17.71 -8.10
N ARG A 41 -11.66 19.00 -7.82
CA ARG A 41 -11.52 20.09 -8.77
C ARG A 41 -10.24 20.84 -8.46
N ILE A 42 -9.28 20.80 -9.35
CA ILE A 42 -8.02 21.51 -9.20
C ILE A 42 -8.28 22.98 -9.42
N ASP A 43 -7.91 23.81 -8.45
CA ASP A 43 -8.00 25.27 -8.50
C ASP A 43 -6.71 25.86 -9.03
N SER A 44 -5.58 25.48 -8.42
CA SER A 44 -4.26 25.98 -8.83
C SER A 44 -3.18 24.92 -8.63
N ILE A 45 -2.14 25.01 -9.47
CA ILE A 45 -0.86 24.32 -9.31
C ILE A 45 0.22 25.40 -9.44
N GLN A 46 1.15 25.43 -8.51
CA GLN A 46 2.16 26.49 -8.42
C GLN A 46 3.51 25.95 -7.95
N ALA A 47 4.58 26.68 -8.19
CA ALA A 47 5.92 26.29 -7.75
C ALA A 47 6.20 26.63 -6.26
N GLY A 48 5.27 27.32 -5.59
CA GLY A 48 5.42 27.70 -4.18
C GLY A 48 4.56 26.85 -3.26
N TYR A 49 4.96 26.75 -2.02
CA TYR A 49 4.28 25.94 -0.98
C TYR A 49 2.92 26.57 -0.55
N PRO A 50 1.81 25.84 -0.53
CA PRO A 50 1.64 24.48 -1.02
C PRO A 50 1.59 24.42 -2.57
N ASP A 51 2.01 23.31 -3.16
CA ASP A 51 2.10 23.12 -4.62
C ASP A 51 0.75 23.19 -5.33
N CYS A 52 -0.33 22.76 -4.65
CA CYS A 52 -1.63 22.66 -5.29
C CYS A 52 -2.77 22.94 -4.32
N ILE A 53 -3.81 23.57 -4.83
CA ILE A 53 -5.08 23.77 -4.14
C ILE A 53 -6.17 23.05 -4.93
N VAL A 54 -6.97 22.25 -4.22
CA VAL A 54 -8.13 21.58 -4.82
C VAL A 54 -9.37 21.78 -3.95
N TYR A 55 -10.54 21.66 -4.59
CA TYR A 55 -11.82 21.58 -3.91
C TYR A 55 -12.40 20.18 -4.03
N GLN A 56 -12.90 19.65 -2.92
CA GLN A 56 -13.64 18.40 -2.85
C GLN A 56 -15.07 18.66 -2.37
N LYS A 57 -16.06 18.17 -3.10
CA LYS A 57 -17.46 18.26 -2.67
C LYS A 57 -17.76 17.15 -1.65
N VAL A 58 -18.00 17.54 -0.39
CA VAL A 58 -18.35 16.65 0.71
C VAL A 58 -19.69 17.06 1.27
N GLN A 59 -20.68 16.19 1.26
CA GLN A 59 -22.04 16.48 1.77
C GLN A 59 -22.65 17.78 1.24
N GLY A 60 -22.44 18.06 -0.04
CA GLY A 60 -22.97 19.27 -0.70
C GLY A 60 -22.16 20.55 -0.50
N ARG A 61 -21.15 20.56 0.37
CA ARG A 61 -20.25 21.69 0.62
C ARG A 61 -18.89 21.48 -0.04
N GLU A 62 -18.27 22.55 -0.52
CA GLU A 62 -16.92 22.50 -1.03
C GLU A 62 -15.93 22.62 0.13
N LYS A 63 -15.00 21.67 0.21
CA LYS A 63 -13.88 21.65 1.13
C LYS A 63 -12.61 21.95 0.36
N LEU A 64 -11.89 23.00 0.75
CA LEU A 64 -10.56 23.30 0.25
C LEU A 64 -9.55 22.35 0.85
N ILE A 65 -8.63 21.83 0.01
CA ILE A 65 -7.55 20.94 0.40
C ILE A 65 -6.26 21.48 -0.22
N ARG A 66 -5.25 21.68 0.62
CA ARG A 66 -3.91 22.14 0.25
C ARG A 66 -3.01 20.91 0.12
N ILE A 67 -2.36 20.78 -1.01
CA ILE A 67 -1.59 19.58 -1.37
C ILE A 67 -0.14 19.98 -1.61
N GLU A 68 0.77 19.17 -1.09
CA GLU A 68 2.18 19.17 -1.45
C GLU A 68 2.49 17.88 -2.20
N PHE A 69 3.25 18.00 -3.28
CA PHE A 69 3.68 16.84 -4.06
C PHE A 69 5.12 16.47 -3.71
N GLU A 70 5.36 15.19 -3.52
CA GLU A 70 6.67 14.66 -3.20
C GLU A 70 6.91 13.35 -3.95
N TYR A 71 8.15 13.10 -4.34
CA TYR A 71 8.47 11.75 -4.81
C TYR A 71 8.43 10.76 -3.65
N ARG A 72 8.99 11.13 -2.49
CA ARG A 72 8.93 10.39 -1.24
C ARG A 72 8.36 11.24 -0.13
N SER A 73 7.39 10.74 0.61
CA SER A 73 6.68 11.51 1.63
C SER A 73 7.60 12.17 2.69
N LYS A 74 8.75 11.56 3.02
CA LYS A 74 9.71 12.10 3.99
C LYS A 74 10.41 13.37 3.51
N ASN A 75 10.46 13.64 2.21
CA ASN A 75 11.06 14.87 1.66
C ASN A 75 10.36 16.10 2.22
N PHE A 76 9.06 16.06 2.45
CA PHE A 76 8.30 17.13 3.10
C PHE A 76 8.95 17.61 4.40
N SER A 77 9.40 16.69 5.25
CA SER A 77 10.09 17.04 6.50
C SER A 77 11.51 17.55 6.26
N ILE A 78 12.19 17.05 5.25
CA ILE A 78 13.55 17.46 4.89
C ILE A 78 13.54 18.91 4.37
N GLN A 79 12.54 19.29 3.60
CA GLN A 79 12.34 20.64 3.08
C GLN A 79 11.81 21.62 4.14
N ARG A 80 11.56 21.13 5.36
CA ARG A 80 11.08 21.94 6.52
C ARG A 80 9.76 22.64 6.26
N HIS A 81 8.89 22.07 5.46
CA HIS A 81 7.55 22.59 5.23
C HIS A 81 6.71 22.60 6.52
N ALA A 82 5.87 23.61 6.68
CA ALA A 82 5.03 23.77 7.88
C ALA A 82 3.76 22.90 7.78
N PRO A 83 3.58 21.83 8.56
CA PRO A 83 2.43 20.92 8.44
C PRO A 83 1.06 21.60 8.53
N ARG A 84 0.95 22.70 9.30
CA ARG A 84 -0.30 23.47 9.45
C ARG A 84 -0.80 24.16 8.17
N ARG A 85 0.05 24.26 7.14
CA ARG A 85 -0.28 24.88 5.85
C ARG A 85 -0.52 23.87 4.74
N CYS A 86 -0.55 22.58 5.06
CA CYS A 86 -0.78 21.48 4.15
C CYS A 86 -1.82 20.54 4.75
N ASP A 87 -2.69 19.98 3.92
CA ASP A 87 -3.68 19.01 4.34
C ASP A 87 -3.31 17.62 3.83
N TRP A 88 -2.79 17.51 2.60
CA TRP A 88 -2.38 16.27 1.97
C TRP A 88 -0.96 16.34 1.46
N ILE A 89 -0.20 15.27 1.69
CA ILE A 89 1.02 14.97 0.94
C ILE A 89 0.66 13.91 -0.07
N VAL A 90 0.75 14.24 -1.36
CA VAL A 90 0.58 13.29 -2.45
C VAL A 90 1.96 12.87 -2.93
N CYS A 91 2.31 11.59 -2.75
CA CYS A 91 3.63 11.10 -3.08
C CYS A 91 3.58 9.83 -3.95
N TRP A 92 4.69 9.52 -4.60
CA TRP A 92 4.82 8.23 -5.26
C TRP A 92 5.00 7.11 -4.24
N GLU A 93 5.92 7.30 -3.27
CA GLU A 93 6.28 6.32 -2.25
C GLU A 93 6.13 6.91 -0.84
N HIS A 94 5.39 6.22 0.02
CA HIS A 94 5.28 6.60 1.43
C HIS A 94 6.38 5.93 2.26
N ASN A 95 7.39 6.73 2.67
CA ASN A 95 8.53 6.29 3.46
C ASN A 95 8.71 7.06 4.78
N TRP A 96 7.63 7.65 5.31
CA TRP A 96 7.64 8.44 6.55
C TRP A 96 6.63 7.91 7.57
N PRO A 97 6.98 6.82 8.32
CA PRO A 97 6.05 6.18 9.26
C PRO A 97 5.61 7.10 10.41
N ASP A 98 6.47 8.04 10.83
CA ASP A 98 6.22 8.98 11.93
C ASP A 98 5.62 10.32 11.44
N ALA A 99 4.96 10.33 10.30
CA ALA A 99 4.33 11.55 9.77
C ALA A 99 3.27 12.09 10.75
N PRO A 100 3.15 13.43 10.88
CA PRO A 100 2.12 14.03 11.71
C PRO A 100 0.72 13.55 11.33
N LYS A 101 -0.08 13.14 12.32
CA LYS A 101 -1.45 12.65 12.11
C LYS A 101 -2.39 13.68 11.48
N SER A 102 -2.02 14.97 11.52
CA SER A 102 -2.75 16.06 10.86
C SER A 102 -2.61 16.07 9.34
N LEU A 103 -1.59 15.40 8.79
CA LEU A 103 -1.35 15.27 7.36
C LEU A 103 -1.94 13.96 6.83
N GLN A 104 -2.75 14.06 5.80
CA GLN A 104 -3.16 12.87 5.05
C GLN A 104 -2.10 12.55 3.99
N ILE A 105 -1.54 11.34 4.04
CA ILE A 105 -0.59 10.89 3.02
C ILE A 105 -1.31 10.03 2.00
N VAL A 106 -1.15 10.40 0.74
CA VAL A 106 -1.74 9.72 -0.42
C VAL A 106 -0.60 9.15 -1.27
N GLU A 107 -0.41 7.83 -1.17
CA GLU A 107 0.63 7.12 -1.92
C GLU A 107 0.09 6.65 -3.27
N LEU A 108 0.55 7.28 -4.37
CA LEU A 108 0.02 7.02 -5.71
C LEU A 108 0.38 5.65 -6.26
N ARG A 109 1.54 5.09 -5.93
CA ARG A 109 1.93 3.75 -6.43
C ARG A 109 0.88 2.69 -6.10
N ARG A 110 0.18 2.80 -4.98
CA ARG A 110 -0.89 1.88 -4.58
C ARG A 110 -2.14 2.00 -5.45
N GLU A 111 -2.40 3.20 -5.97
CA GLU A 111 -3.52 3.45 -6.87
C GLU A 111 -3.35 2.74 -8.23
N PHE A 112 -2.11 2.43 -8.57
CA PHE A 112 -1.74 1.69 -9.77
C PHE A 112 -1.36 0.23 -9.48
N GLY A 113 -1.70 -0.29 -8.30
CA GLY A 113 -1.46 -1.68 -7.92
C GLY A 113 -0.01 -2.04 -7.60
N LEU A 114 0.83 -1.02 -7.36
CA LEU A 114 2.23 -1.20 -7.00
C LEU A 114 2.45 -0.93 -5.51
N GLY A 115 3.53 -1.52 -4.94
CA GLY A 115 3.93 -1.27 -3.56
C GLY A 115 2.93 -1.79 -2.54
N PHE A 116 2.59 -3.06 -2.65
CA PHE A 116 1.70 -3.75 -1.73
C PHE A 116 2.42 -4.20 -0.47
N ASN A 117 1.67 -4.27 0.63
CA ASN A 117 2.07 -5.04 1.80
C ASN A 117 1.65 -6.51 1.62
N VAL A 118 2.33 -7.39 2.35
CA VAL A 118 1.94 -8.79 2.46
C VAL A 118 1.35 -9.00 3.86
N TRP A 119 0.10 -9.36 3.92
CA TRP A 119 -0.62 -9.67 5.15
C TRP A 119 -0.73 -11.18 5.30
N ILE A 120 -0.31 -11.72 6.44
CA ILE A 120 -0.56 -13.10 6.80
C ILE A 120 -1.73 -13.12 7.78
N MET A 121 -2.82 -13.76 7.38
CA MET A 121 -4.05 -13.83 8.15
C MET A 121 -4.36 -15.27 8.56
N PRO A 122 -4.64 -15.54 9.83
CA PRO A 122 -5.02 -16.87 10.25
C PRO A 122 -6.43 -17.23 9.74
N ALA A 123 -6.58 -18.44 9.26
CA ALA A 123 -7.85 -19.06 8.95
C ALA A 123 -8.00 -20.34 9.76
N ASN A 124 -9.00 -20.36 10.64
CA ASN A 124 -9.43 -21.53 11.41
C ASN A 124 -10.72 -22.11 10.83
N ASP A 125 -11.12 -23.29 11.24
CA ASP A 125 -12.45 -23.84 10.96
C ASP A 125 -13.54 -22.86 11.45
N PRO A 126 -14.58 -22.54 10.76
CA PRO A 126 -15.07 -22.94 9.44
C PRO A 126 -14.49 -22.11 8.27
N ASN A 127 -13.65 -21.12 8.51
CA ASN A 127 -13.16 -20.20 7.47
C ASN A 127 -12.33 -20.89 6.39
N LYS A 128 -11.72 -22.04 6.71
CA LYS A 128 -10.93 -22.82 5.75
C LYS A 128 -11.77 -23.33 4.58
N GLU A 129 -12.95 -23.87 4.85
CA GLU A 129 -13.88 -24.35 3.82
C GLU A 129 -14.34 -23.20 2.94
N THR A 130 -14.74 -22.08 3.56
CA THR A 130 -15.14 -20.86 2.83
C THR A 130 -14.03 -20.38 1.89
N LEU A 131 -12.76 -20.38 2.34
CA LEU A 131 -11.65 -19.98 1.49
C LEU A 131 -11.48 -20.90 0.26
N ASP A 132 -11.76 -22.18 0.37
CA ASP A 132 -11.69 -23.11 -0.77
C ASP A 132 -12.78 -22.81 -1.82
N GLU A 133 -13.95 -22.36 -1.40
CA GLU A 133 -15.12 -22.09 -2.24
C GLU A 133 -15.08 -20.74 -2.97
N ILE A 134 -14.31 -19.76 -2.48
CA ILE A 134 -14.26 -18.43 -3.10
C ILE A 134 -13.72 -18.53 -4.53
N ASN A 135 -14.58 -18.18 -5.49
CA ASN A 135 -14.22 -18.02 -6.90
C ASN A 135 -14.48 -16.58 -7.33
N GLY A 136 -13.43 -15.75 -7.33
CA GLY A 136 -13.55 -14.32 -7.71
C GLY A 136 -13.40 -13.37 -6.52
N SER A 137 -14.23 -12.34 -6.47
CA SER A 137 -14.19 -11.29 -5.43
C SER A 137 -15.13 -11.66 -4.29
N GLU A 138 -14.66 -11.46 -3.05
CA GLU A 138 -15.42 -11.70 -1.83
C GLU A 138 -15.06 -10.63 -0.79
N ARG A 139 -15.98 -10.36 0.14
CA ARG A 139 -15.73 -9.43 1.26
C ARG A 139 -15.25 -10.19 2.49
N TRP A 140 -14.12 -9.75 3.02
CA TRP A 140 -13.50 -10.39 4.17
C TRP A 140 -13.07 -9.38 5.23
N SER A 141 -12.90 -9.86 6.47
CA SER A 141 -12.29 -9.07 7.53
C SER A 141 -10.81 -8.87 7.22
N LEU A 142 -10.38 -7.61 7.12
CA LEU A 142 -9.01 -7.24 6.74
C LEU A 142 -8.41 -6.29 7.78
N PRO A 143 -7.08 -6.21 7.90
CA PRO A 143 -6.43 -5.18 8.71
C PRO A 143 -6.85 -3.76 8.30
N SER A 144 -6.97 -2.86 9.27
CA SER A 144 -7.38 -1.47 9.02
C SER A 144 -6.45 -0.72 8.04
N GLN A 145 -5.18 -1.12 8.00
CA GLN A 145 -4.16 -0.58 7.10
C GLN A 145 -4.10 -1.31 5.74
N CYS A 146 -4.95 -2.30 5.51
CA CYS A 146 -5.00 -3.00 4.24
C CYS A 146 -5.54 -2.08 3.14
N HIS A 147 -4.81 -1.96 2.04
CA HIS A 147 -5.11 -1.11 0.91
C HIS A 147 -5.25 -1.93 -0.36
N ARG A 148 -5.79 -1.31 -1.39
CA ARG A 148 -5.85 -1.91 -2.72
C ARG A 148 -4.46 -2.32 -3.19
N GLY A 149 -4.34 -3.54 -3.73
CA GLY A 149 -3.10 -4.11 -4.23
C GLY A 149 -2.30 -4.89 -3.18
N ASP A 150 -2.63 -4.76 -1.87
CA ASP A 150 -1.99 -5.56 -0.84
C ASP A 150 -2.28 -7.06 -1.05
N LEU A 151 -1.27 -7.91 -0.85
CA LEU A 151 -1.44 -9.36 -0.87
C LEU A 151 -1.90 -9.87 0.50
N ILE A 152 -2.80 -10.82 0.47
CA ILE A 152 -3.36 -11.48 1.64
C ILE A 152 -3.09 -12.97 1.52
N LEU A 153 -2.24 -13.48 2.39
CA LEU A 153 -1.88 -14.87 2.49
C LEU A 153 -2.63 -15.50 3.67
N PHE A 154 -3.53 -16.45 3.40
CA PHE A 154 -4.22 -17.13 4.47
C PHE A 154 -3.41 -18.31 5.00
N TYR A 155 -3.03 -18.20 6.27
CA TYR A 155 -2.41 -19.26 7.04
C TYR A 155 -3.50 -20.14 7.64
N LEU A 156 -3.64 -21.35 7.10
CA LEU A 156 -4.51 -22.37 7.67
C LEU A 156 -3.91 -22.85 8.99
N THR A 157 -4.68 -22.72 10.06
CA THR A 157 -4.24 -23.16 11.40
C THR A 157 -4.22 -24.69 11.48
N SER A 158 -3.85 -25.22 12.64
CA SER A 158 -3.85 -26.69 12.85
C SER A 158 -5.14 -27.36 12.32
N PRO A 159 -5.05 -28.55 11.69
CA PRO A 159 -3.85 -29.37 11.54
C PRO A 159 -2.94 -29.02 10.35
N GLU A 160 -3.37 -28.23 9.36
CA GLU A 160 -2.66 -28.01 8.09
C GLU A 160 -1.37 -27.21 8.27
N GLN A 161 -1.38 -26.18 9.08
CA GLN A 161 -0.24 -25.30 9.39
C GLN A 161 0.52 -24.82 8.15
N CYS A 162 -0.20 -24.30 7.18
CA CYS A 162 0.38 -23.88 5.89
C CYS A 162 -0.35 -22.68 5.27
N ILE A 163 0.34 -22.00 4.34
CA ILE A 163 -0.25 -21.02 3.43
C ILE A 163 -0.58 -21.72 2.13
N LYS A 164 -1.84 -21.66 1.72
CA LYS A 164 -2.36 -22.31 0.51
C LYS A 164 -3.10 -21.33 -0.41
N HIS A 165 -3.68 -20.27 0.16
CA HIS A 165 -4.52 -19.33 -0.55
C HIS A 165 -3.89 -17.94 -0.54
N ILE A 166 -3.79 -17.34 -1.73
CA ILE A 166 -3.29 -15.99 -1.93
C ILE A 166 -4.39 -15.16 -2.58
N PHE A 167 -4.69 -14.03 -1.95
CA PHE A 167 -5.65 -13.04 -2.41
C PHE A 167 -4.97 -11.69 -2.59
N VAL A 168 -5.63 -10.80 -3.31
CA VAL A 168 -5.28 -9.38 -3.44
C VAL A 168 -6.44 -8.53 -2.96
N ALA A 169 -6.18 -7.52 -2.17
CA ALA A 169 -7.19 -6.55 -1.79
C ALA A 169 -7.57 -5.67 -2.99
N GLU A 170 -8.86 -5.57 -3.29
CA GLU A 170 -9.37 -4.78 -4.43
C GLU A 170 -9.72 -3.34 -4.04
N ASP A 171 -9.89 -3.07 -2.75
CA ASP A 171 -10.09 -1.74 -2.17
C ASP A 171 -9.51 -1.73 -0.75
N ARG A 172 -9.39 -0.54 -0.14
CA ARG A 172 -9.00 -0.41 1.26
C ARG A 172 -10.04 -1.02 2.19
N ALA A 173 -9.60 -1.55 3.33
CA ALA A 173 -10.48 -1.97 4.38
C ALA A 173 -11.26 -0.77 4.97
N LYS A 174 -12.56 -0.92 5.17
CA LYS A 174 -13.47 0.11 5.70
C LYS A 174 -14.05 -0.37 7.02
N LYS A 175 -14.14 0.55 7.98
CA LYS A 175 -14.76 0.25 9.26
C LYS A 175 -16.24 -0.11 9.07
N VAL A 176 -16.65 -1.21 9.67
CA VAL A 176 -18.04 -1.69 9.67
C VAL A 176 -18.49 -1.86 11.11
N ARG A 177 -19.80 -1.81 11.36
CA ARG A 177 -20.34 -2.23 12.66
C ARG A 177 -20.35 -3.76 12.69
N ALA A 178 -19.25 -4.35 13.12
CA ALA A 178 -19.17 -5.79 13.30
C ALA A 178 -19.90 -6.17 14.60
N THR A 179 -20.87 -7.06 14.46
CA THR A 179 -21.62 -7.58 15.61
C THR A 179 -21.17 -8.99 16.01
N TRP A 180 -20.35 -9.63 15.18
CA TRP A 180 -20.02 -11.06 15.35
C TRP A 180 -18.71 -11.33 16.08
N LYS A 181 -17.72 -10.41 16.04
CA LYS A 181 -16.41 -10.61 16.71
C LYS A 181 -15.76 -9.28 17.06
N PRO A 182 -15.47 -9.01 18.34
CA PRO A 182 -14.70 -7.85 18.76
C PRO A 182 -13.33 -7.77 18.04
N GLY A 183 -12.95 -6.59 17.58
CA GLY A 183 -11.67 -6.37 16.90
C GLY A 183 -11.65 -6.65 15.39
N MET A 184 -12.73 -7.17 14.82
CA MET A 184 -12.89 -7.35 13.36
C MET A 184 -13.78 -6.25 12.75
N ASP A 185 -13.46 -5.00 13.05
CA ASP A 185 -14.28 -3.86 12.67
C ASP A 185 -14.02 -3.35 11.24
N TYR A 186 -13.12 -4.00 10.51
CA TYR A 186 -12.74 -3.58 9.17
C TYR A 186 -12.98 -4.71 8.17
N MET A 187 -13.64 -4.38 7.07
CA MET A 187 -13.89 -5.29 5.94
C MET A 187 -13.52 -4.64 4.61
N GLY A 188 -13.01 -5.43 3.70
CA GLY A 188 -12.71 -5.02 2.34
C GLY A 188 -12.98 -6.12 1.33
N PRO A 189 -13.15 -5.76 0.04
CA PRO A 189 -13.21 -6.73 -1.03
C PRO A 189 -11.82 -7.28 -1.29
N MET A 190 -11.74 -8.57 -1.47
CA MET A 190 -10.53 -9.26 -1.89
C MET A 190 -10.85 -10.23 -3.01
N ARG A 191 -9.90 -10.45 -3.90
CA ARG A 191 -10.03 -11.38 -5.02
C ARG A 191 -8.94 -12.43 -4.95
N ARG A 192 -9.29 -13.68 -5.25
CA ARG A 192 -8.32 -14.78 -5.33
C ARG A 192 -7.30 -14.50 -6.44
N VAL A 193 -6.02 -14.54 -6.08
CA VAL A 193 -4.90 -14.52 -7.04
C VAL A 193 -4.61 -15.96 -7.49
N CYS A 194 -4.37 -16.84 -6.51
CA CYS A 194 -4.14 -18.25 -6.78
C CYS A 194 -4.36 -19.12 -5.55
N ARG A 195 -4.49 -20.41 -5.81
CA ARG A 195 -4.32 -21.49 -4.83
C ARG A 195 -2.98 -22.16 -5.14
N LEU A 196 -2.10 -22.19 -4.16
CA LEU A 196 -0.78 -22.81 -4.34
C LEU A 196 -0.94 -24.33 -4.56
N ARG A 197 -0.30 -24.86 -5.58
CA ARG A 197 -0.23 -26.31 -5.82
C ARG A 197 0.58 -27.02 -4.75
N ALA A 198 1.68 -26.39 -4.32
CA ALA A 198 2.48 -26.82 -3.17
C ALA A 198 2.28 -25.79 -2.04
N PRO A 199 1.62 -26.14 -0.93
CA PRO A 199 1.46 -25.26 0.21
C PRO A 199 2.80 -24.90 0.83
N ILE A 200 2.90 -23.68 1.37
CA ILE A 200 4.08 -23.23 2.11
C ILE A 200 3.83 -23.52 3.59
N PHE A 201 4.58 -24.46 4.15
CA PHE A 201 4.42 -24.84 5.55
C PHE A 201 5.16 -23.86 6.48
N LEU A 202 4.63 -23.66 7.69
CA LEU A 202 5.23 -22.78 8.71
C LEU A 202 6.69 -23.16 9.00
N ARG A 203 6.98 -24.45 9.07
CA ARG A 203 8.35 -24.97 9.30
C ARG A 203 9.35 -24.51 8.22
N ASP A 204 8.87 -24.35 6.97
CA ASP A 204 9.73 -23.92 5.85
C ASP A 204 9.96 -22.41 5.89
N LEU A 205 8.93 -21.63 6.23
CA LEU A 205 9.06 -20.18 6.46
C LEU A 205 10.04 -19.88 7.60
N GLN A 206 9.95 -20.60 8.71
CA GLN A 206 10.86 -20.43 9.84
C GLN A 206 12.32 -20.71 9.46
N ARG A 207 12.58 -21.74 8.65
CA ARG A 207 13.94 -22.04 8.16
C ARG A 207 14.52 -20.91 7.29
N HIS A 208 13.72 -20.32 6.43
CA HIS A 208 14.18 -19.22 5.58
C HIS A 208 14.41 -17.94 6.38
N ILE A 209 13.50 -17.54 7.25
CA ILE A 209 13.64 -16.35 8.10
C ILE A 209 14.89 -16.46 8.99
N MET A 210 15.11 -17.61 9.60
CA MET A 210 16.31 -17.84 10.44
C MET A 210 17.61 -17.77 9.63
N ARG A 211 17.60 -18.29 8.40
CA ARG A 211 18.77 -18.25 7.50
C ARG A 211 19.09 -16.82 7.11
N ASP A 212 18.12 -16.03 6.70
CA ASP A 212 18.31 -14.64 6.30
C ASP A 212 18.79 -13.75 7.47
N VAL A 213 18.30 -14.02 8.70
CA VAL A 213 18.76 -13.33 9.92
C VAL A 213 20.22 -13.69 10.22
N VAL A 214 20.59 -14.96 10.14
CA VAL A 214 21.97 -15.41 10.37
C VAL A 214 22.90 -14.81 9.32
N ASP A 215 22.53 -14.84 8.04
CA ASP A 215 23.33 -14.28 6.96
C ASP A 215 23.46 -12.74 7.04
N SER A 216 22.46 -12.05 7.60
CA SER A 216 22.53 -10.60 7.87
C SER A 216 23.49 -10.31 9.03
N VAL A 217 23.34 -11.01 10.16
CA VAL A 217 24.20 -10.83 11.34
C VAL A 217 25.66 -11.17 11.01
N MET A 218 25.90 -12.21 10.24
CA MET A 218 27.27 -12.60 9.85
C MET A 218 27.93 -11.56 8.92
N ARG A 219 27.16 -10.90 8.03
CA ARG A 219 27.67 -9.78 7.22
C ARG A 219 28.05 -8.59 8.08
N ASP A 220 27.19 -8.19 9.01
CA ASP A 220 27.47 -7.06 9.91
C ASP A 220 28.68 -7.31 10.82
N VAL A 221 28.95 -8.57 11.19
CA VAL A 221 30.15 -8.95 11.97
C VAL A 221 31.41 -8.90 11.13
N VAL A 222 31.37 -9.32 9.87
CA VAL A 222 32.54 -9.29 8.97
C VAL A 222 32.93 -7.85 8.62
N ASP A 223 31.93 -6.98 8.35
CA ASP A 223 32.16 -5.56 8.02
C ASP A 223 32.60 -4.72 9.23
N SER A 224 32.54 -5.26 10.46
CA SER A 224 32.98 -4.58 11.68
C SER A 224 34.41 -4.96 12.16
N VAL A 225 35.12 -5.83 11.42
CA VAL A 225 36.43 -6.35 11.78
C VAL A 225 37.58 -5.79 10.89
N ASP A 226 37.25 -4.94 9.93
CA ASP A 226 38.22 -4.14 9.15
C ASP A 226 38.21 -2.69 9.64
#